data_a7f8fc343b41c40eb03b5e7b5e1c24ad
#
_entry.id   a7f8fc343b41c40eb03b5e7b5e1c24ad
#
_cell.length_a   1.000
_cell.length_b   1.000
_cell.length_c   1.000
_cell.angle_alpha   90.00
_cell.angle_beta   90.00
_cell.angle_gamma   90.00
#
_symmetry.space_group_name_H-M   'P 1'
#
loop_
_entity.id
_entity.type
_entity.pdbx_description
1 polymer ?
#
loop_
_entity_poly.entity_id
_entity_poly.type
_entity_poly.pdbx_seq_one_letter_code
_entity_poly.pdbx_strand_id
1 'polypeptide(L)'
;MKLIFAVFKPFKLDEVREALTEIGITGMTVTEVKGFGRQKGHTELYRGAEYVVDFLPKVQIMAACPDGLIDIATETIRNAAHTGKIGDGKIFVMPLEEVVRIRTGETG
;
A
#
# COMPACT_ATOMS: atom_id res chain seq x y z
N MET A 1 -7.64 11.50 12.85
CA MET A 1 -6.90 11.38 11.60
C MET A 1 -5.94 10.20 11.68
N LYS A 2 -5.92 9.40 10.67
CA LYS A 2 -5.03 8.22 10.57
C LYS A 2 -4.18 8.30 9.31
N LEU A 3 -3.03 7.66 9.35
CA LEU A 3 -2.21 7.45 8.17
C LEU A 3 -2.42 6.03 7.67
N ILE A 4 -2.84 5.91 6.43
CA ILE A 4 -2.89 4.62 5.75
C ILE A 4 -1.62 4.49 4.92
N PHE A 5 -1.00 3.35 5.07
CA PHE A 5 0.23 3.02 4.40
C PHE A 5 0.01 1.62 3.82
N ALA A 6 -0.04 1.50 2.52
CA ALA A 6 -0.33 0.22 1.88
C ALA A 6 0.72 -0.12 0.85
N VAL A 7 1.16 -1.38 0.85
CA VAL A 7 2.12 -1.91 -0.10
C VAL A 7 1.46 -3.07 -0.82
N PHE A 8 1.43 -3.02 -2.15
CA PHE A 8 0.73 -4.03 -2.93
C PHE A 8 1.34 -4.16 -4.33
N LYS A 9 0.79 -5.04 -5.13
CA LYS A 9 1.30 -5.31 -6.49
C LYS A 9 1.10 -4.10 -7.39
N PRO A 10 2.11 -3.73 -8.21
CA PRO A 10 2.06 -2.49 -9.02
C PRO A 10 0.87 -2.39 -9.96
N PHE A 11 0.46 -3.50 -10.56
CA PHE A 11 -0.64 -3.48 -11.54
C PHE A 11 -2.01 -3.19 -10.91
N LYS A 12 -2.11 -3.16 -9.58
CA LYS A 12 -3.33 -2.83 -8.86
C LYS A 12 -3.45 -1.34 -8.52
N LEU A 13 -2.43 -0.55 -8.83
CA LEU A 13 -2.40 0.86 -8.43
C LEU A 13 -3.61 1.66 -8.93
N ASP A 14 -3.96 1.52 -10.20
CA ASP A 14 -5.07 2.29 -10.77
C ASP A 14 -6.39 1.91 -10.12
N GLU A 15 -6.64 0.65 -9.89
CA GLU A 15 -7.86 0.19 -9.23
C GLU A 15 -7.96 0.73 -7.81
N VAL A 16 -6.87 0.69 -7.06
CA VAL A 16 -6.82 1.21 -5.68
C VAL A 16 -7.07 2.71 -5.67
N ARG A 17 -6.39 3.46 -6.55
CA ARG A 17 -6.53 4.90 -6.65
C ARG A 17 -7.97 5.30 -6.97
N GLU A 18 -8.56 4.67 -7.96
CA GLU A 18 -9.95 4.94 -8.35
C GLU A 18 -10.93 4.63 -7.22
N ALA A 19 -10.76 3.49 -6.57
CA ALA A 19 -11.63 3.09 -5.48
C ALA A 19 -11.55 4.04 -4.28
N LEU A 20 -10.34 4.49 -3.93
CA LEU A 20 -10.16 5.46 -2.85
C LEU A 20 -10.75 6.82 -3.19
N THR A 21 -10.62 7.25 -4.45
CA THR A 21 -11.21 8.51 -4.91
C THR A 21 -12.73 8.48 -4.76
N GLU A 22 -13.36 7.37 -5.07
CA GLU A 22 -14.83 7.23 -4.96
C GLU A 22 -15.34 7.39 -3.53
N ILE A 23 -14.56 7.03 -2.53
CA ILE A 23 -14.95 7.22 -1.13
C ILE A 23 -14.47 8.54 -0.54
N GLY A 24 -13.92 9.42 -1.36
CA GLY A 24 -13.54 10.77 -0.95
C GLY A 24 -12.08 10.94 -0.52
N ILE A 25 -11.25 9.93 -0.70
CA ILE A 25 -9.81 10.04 -0.45
C ILE A 25 -9.12 10.32 -1.77
N THR A 26 -8.81 11.60 -1.99
CA THR A 26 -8.28 12.07 -3.28
C THR A 26 -6.79 12.34 -3.29
N GLY A 27 -6.19 12.55 -2.11
CA GLY A 27 -4.77 12.82 -1.99
C GLY A 27 -4.01 11.59 -1.52
N MET A 28 -3.02 11.17 -2.28
CA MET A 28 -2.13 10.10 -1.87
C MET A 28 -0.76 10.30 -2.48
N THR A 29 0.25 9.80 -1.79
CA THR A 29 1.62 9.76 -2.29
C THR A 29 1.92 8.33 -2.73
N VAL A 30 2.52 8.18 -3.89
CA VAL A 30 2.85 6.87 -4.46
C VAL A 30 4.36 6.75 -4.57
N THR A 31 4.89 5.64 -4.12
CA THR A 31 6.32 5.33 -4.20
C THR A 31 6.50 3.93 -4.78
N GLU A 32 7.42 3.79 -5.70
CA GLU A 32 7.83 2.48 -6.18
C GLU A 32 8.83 1.89 -5.18
N VAL A 33 8.56 0.67 -4.74
CA VAL A 33 9.38 0.01 -3.73
C VAL A 33 9.64 -1.44 -4.13
N LYS A 34 10.52 -2.09 -3.40
CA LYS A 34 10.78 -3.52 -3.57
C LYS A 34 10.31 -4.24 -2.32
N GLY A 35 9.52 -5.29 -2.53
CA GLY A 35 9.09 -6.14 -1.45
C GLY A 35 10.07 -7.29 -1.24
N PHE A 36 10.28 -7.63 0.01
CA PHE A 36 11.03 -8.82 0.40
C PHE A 36 10.11 -9.71 1.22
N GLY A 37 10.00 -10.98 0.84
CA GLY A 37 9.17 -11.90 1.57
C GLY A 37 9.31 -13.31 1.05
N ARG A 38 8.60 -14.24 1.66
CA ARG A 38 8.61 -15.62 1.19
C ARG A 38 7.75 -15.76 -0.05
N GLN A 39 8.38 -16.23 -1.12
CA GLN A 39 7.67 -16.50 -2.36
C GLN A 39 8.02 -17.89 -2.84
N LYS A 40 7.04 -18.79 -2.87
CA LYS A 40 7.26 -20.12 -3.39
C LYS A 40 7.51 -20.06 -4.89
N GLY A 41 8.47 -20.85 -5.35
CA GLY A 41 8.80 -20.93 -6.76
C GLY A 41 9.87 -19.99 -7.26
N HIS A 42 10.32 -19.05 -6.42
CA HIS A 42 11.43 -18.17 -6.74
C HIS A 42 12.70 -18.67 -6.08
N THR A 43 13.22 -19.76 -6.59
CA THR A 43 14.51 -20.29 -6.12
C THR A 43 15.51 -20.26 -7.26
N GLU A 44 16.72 -19.89 -6.96
CA GLU A 44 17.84 -19.95 -7.89
C GLU A 44 18.94 -20.78 -7.26
N LEU A 45 19.64 -21.54 -8.11
CA LEU A 45 20.81 -22.26 -7.69
C LEU A 45 22.04 -21.41 -7.95
N TYR A 46 22.80 -21.18 -6.91
CA TYR A 46 24.06 -20.47 -6.99
C TYR A 46 25.13 -21.24 -6.22
N ARG A 47 26.16 -21.71 -6.92
CA ARG A 47 27.23 -22.53 -6.34
C ARG A 47 26.70 -23.77 -5.62
N GLY A 48 25.64 -24.38 -6.14
CA GLY A 48 25.03 -25.58 -5.56
C GLY A 48 24.12 -25.33 -4.37
N ALA A 49 23.88 -24.07 -4.00
CA ALA A 49 22.94 -23.70 -2.95
C ALA A 49 21.70 -23.08 -3.57
N GLU A 50 20.55 -23.36 -2.98
CA GLU A 50 19.31 -22.72 -3.37
C GLU A 50 19.15 -21.37 -2.69
N TYR A 51 18.83 -20.36 -3.48
CA TYR A 51 18.45 -19.05 -2.98
C TYR A 51 17.01 -18.76 -3.33
N VAL A 52 16.29 -18.20 -2.39
CA VAL A 52 14.96 -17.65 -2.68
C VAL A 52 15.18 -16.20 -3.09
N VAL A 53 14.76 -15.86 -4.32
CA VAL A 53 14.83 -14.48 -4.81
C VAL A 53 13.57 -13.79 -4.36
N ASP A 54 13.70 -12.91 -3.39
CA ASP A 54 12.57 -12.37 -2.65
C ASP A 54 12.26 -10.91 -2.94
N PHE A 55 13.12 -10.24 -3.70
CA PHE A 55 12.90 -8.83 -4.03
C PHE A 55 12.04 -8.70 -5.28
N LEU A 56 10.82 -8.24 -5.09
CA LEU A 56 9.86 -8.03 -6.17
C LEU A 56 9.40 -6.58 -6.17
N PRO A 57 9.11 -6.01 -7.35
CA PRO A 57 8.56 -4.67 -7.42
C PRO A 57 7.18 -4.61 -6.74
N LYS A 58 6.98 -3.57 -5.98
CA LYS A 58 5.73 -3.22 -5.32
C LYS A 58 5.49 -1.73 -5.46
N VAL A 59 4.28 -1.31 -5.20
CA VAL A 59 3.99 0.11 -4.99
C VAL A 59 3.54 0.32 -3.55
N GLN A 60 3.85 1.49 -3.04
CA GLN A 60 3.47 1.92 -1.73
C GLN A 60 2.65 3.20 -1.87
N ILE A 61 1.50 3.22 -1.25
CA ILE A 61 0.72 4.45 -1.15
C ILE A 61 0.67 4.92 0.30
N MET A 62 0.57 6.22 0.47
CA MET A 62 0.45 6.85 1.76
C MET A 62 -0.64 7.92 1.66
N ALA A 63 -1.61 7.87 2.56
CA ALA A 63 -2.71 8.81 2.56
C ALA A 63 -3.19 9.10 3.97
N ALA A 64 -3.50 10.36 4.25
CA ALA A 64 -4.17 10.74 5.48
C ALA A 64 -5.67 10.46 5.34
N CYS A 65 -6.26 9.92 6.38
CA CYS A 65 -7.65 9.51 6.34
C CYS A 65 -8.36 9.94 7.63
N PRO A 66 -9.55 10.56 7.52
CA PRO A 66 -10.36 10.84 8.70
C PRO A 66 -10.72 9.55 9.44
N ASP A 67 -10.79 9.64 10.77
CA ASP A 67 -11.09 8.46 11.59
C ASP A 67 -12.38 7.76 11.18
N GLY A 68 -13.39 8.53 10.78
CA GLY A 68 -14.68 7.97 10.37
C GLY A 68 -14.67 7.19 9.06
N LEU A 69 -13.59 7.33 8.26
CA LEU A 69 -13.48 6.64 6.98
C LEU A 69 -12.47 5.48 7.02
N ILE A 70 -11.79 5.27 8.14
CA ILE A 70 -10.67 4.33 8.17
C ILE A 70 -11.08 2.89 7.85
N ASP A 71 -12.18 2.43 8.40
CA ASP A 71 -12.63 1.06 8.17
C ASP A 71 -13.05 0.84 6.72
N ILE A 72 -13.77 1.82 6.15
CA ILE A 72 -14.17 1.77 4.74
C ILE A 72 -12.94 1.84 3.84
N ALA A 73 -11.99 2.71 4.17
CA ALA A 73 -10.77 2.88 3.36
C ALA A 73 -9.92 1.61 3.35
N THR A 74 -9.71 0.98 4.49
CA THR A 74 -8.92 -0.25 4.54
C THR A 74 -9.60 -1.39 3.80
N GLU A 75 -10.90 -1.53 3.93
CA GLU A 75 -11.66 -2.53 3.19
C GLU A 75 -11.62 -2.26 1.68
N THR A 76 -11.75 -1.00 1.29
CA THR A 76 -11.66 -0.58 -0.11
C THR A 76 -10.32 -0.95 -0.73
N ILE A 77 -9.22 -0.66 -0.04
CA ILE A 77 -7.88 -1.03 -0.52
C ILE A 77 -7.75 -2.54 -0.60
N ARG A 78 -8.19 -3.25 0.43
CA ARG A 78 -8.09 -4.69 0.46
C ARG A 78 -8.81 -5.33 -0.72
N ASN A 79 -10.03 -4.89 -1.00
CA ASN A 79 -10.80 -5.43 -2.11
C ASN A 79 -10.19 -5.08 -3.47
N ALA A 80 -9.72 -3.86 -3.64
CA ALA A 80 -9.14 -3.41 -4.92
C ALA A 80 -7.78 -4.06 -5.20
N ALA A 81 -6.99 -4.31 -4.16
CA ALA A 81 -5.63 -4.86 -4.31
C ALA A 81 -5.58 -6.39 -4.27
N HIS A 82 -6.66 -7.03 -3.86
CA HIS A 82 -6.70 -8.48 -3.64
C HIS A 82 -6.58 -9.28 -4.93
N THR A 83 -5.70 -10.27 -4.95
CA THR A 83 -5.62 -11.28 -6.01
C THR A 83 -5.83 -12.69 -5.46
N GLY A 84 -5.65 -12.88 -4.16
CA GLY A 84 -5.70 -14.18 -3.52
C GLY A 84 -4.40 -14.96 -3.61
N LYS A 85 -3.37 -14.36 -4.20
CA LYS A 85 -2.06 -14.98 -4.35
C LYS A 85 -1.06 -14.40 -3.38
N ILE A 86 0.01 -15.16 -3.13
CA ILE A 86 1.12 -14.71 -2.29
C ILE A 86 1.68 -13.40 -2.87
N GLY A 87 1.99 -12.47 -2.00
CA GLY A 87 2.56 -11.19 -2.40
C GLY A 87 1.54 -10.08 -2.61
N ASP A 88 0.28 -10.30 -2.23
CA ASP A 88 -0.76 -9.27 -2.34
C ASP A 88 -0.44 -8.00 -1.55
N GLY A 89 0.31 -8.13 -0.46
CA GLY A 89 0.75 -6.98 0.29
C GLY A 89 0.08 -6.80 1.63
N LYS A 90 0.27 -5.62 2.21
CA LYS A 90 -0.23 -5.29 3.55
C LYS A 90 -0.71 -3.85 3.60
N ILE A 91 -1.64 -3.63 4.51
CA ILE A 91 -2.15 -2.30 4.84
C ILE A 91 -1.77 -2.00 6.29
N PHE A 92 -1.16 -0.85 6.50
CA PHE A 92 -0.78 -0.38 7.83
C PHE A 92 -1.60 0.85 8.15
N VAL A 93 -2.09 0.92 9.38
CA VAL A 93 -2.85 2.07 9.86
C VAL A 93 -2.16 2.60 11.11
N MET A 94 -1.84 3.89 11.10
CA MET A 94 -1.15 4.53 12.20
C MET A 94 -1.89 5.80 12.62
N PRO A 95 -1.88 6.15 13.90
CA PRO A 95 -2.41 7.44 14.31
C PRO A 95 -1.54 8.58 13.78
N LEU A 96 -2.18 9.66 13.34
CA LEU A 96 -1.52 10.90 12.98
C LEU A 96 -1.82 11.95 14.03
N GLU A 97 -0.79 12.56 14.59
CA GLU A 97 -0.97 13.65 15.54
C GLU A 97 -1.43 14.90 14.82
N GLU A 98 -0.84 15.20 13.68
CA GLU A 98 -1.12 16.44 12.95
C GLU A 98 -0.82 16.29 11.46
N VAL A 99 -1.63 16.94 10.63
CA VAL A 99 -1.38 17.11 9.20
C VAL A 99 -1.46 18.61 8.92
N VAL A 100 -0.40 19.16 8.36
CA VAL A 100 -0.34 20.59 8.00
C VAL A 100 -0.21 20.72 6.50
N ARG A 101 -1.12 21.46 5.88
CA ARG A 101 -1.08 21.74 4.45
C ARG A 101 -0.05 22.84 4.18
N ILE A 102 0.90 22.55 3.33
CA ILE A 102 2.00 23.49 3.07
C ILE A 102 1.49 24.80 2.47
N ARG A 103 0.57 24.72 1.51
CA ARG A 103 0.10 25.91 0.81
C ARG A 103 -0.68 26.87 1.70
N THR A 104 -1.54 26.35 2.55
CA THR A 104 -2.45 27.16 3.35
C THR A 104 -2.08 27.29 4.82
N GLY A 105 -1.25 26.38 5.31
CA GLY A 105 -0.96 26.27 6.75
C GLY A 105 -2.10 25.68 7.57
N GLU A 106 -3.19 25.26 6.92
CA GLU A 106 -4.32 24.67 7.63
C GLU A 106 -3.99 23.27 8.11
N THR A 107 -4.59 22.90 9.24
CA THR A 107 -4.47 21.54 9.81
C THR A 107 -5.67 20.71 9.44
N GLY A 108 -5.44 19.40 9.28
CA GLY A 108 -6.52 18.45 9.03
C GLY A 108 -6.67 17.97 7.60
#